data_34a8efd505b2a80da1273cc3e939f5e0
#
_entry.id   34a8efd505b2a80da1273cc3e939f5e0
#
_cell.length_a   1.000
_cell.length_b   1.000
_cell.length_c   1.000
_cell.angle_alpha   90.00
_cell.angle_beta   90.00
_cell.angle_gamma   90.00
#
_symmetry.space_group_name_H-M   'P 1'
#
loop_
_entity.id
_entity.type
_entity.pdbx_description
1 polymer ?
#
loop_
_entity_poly.entity_id
_entity_poly.type
_entity_poly.pdbx_seq_one_letter_code
_entity_poly.pdbx_strand_id
1 'polypeptide(L)'
;MANNVEIVGNLVSVQFATQVTPYFIEKKNKGYILFGADNNYPAFVLSLYKDHPEHGAIVKAKSKYLFGKGLRVKNEGSTVDLAKAANFLYNANRFNDWNFIYERTCKSFELFNGFAWQIVWNAGGTGFEVFPLLFSKVRKGKEKGVYYYCDAWTKEDGTANTMPEKHPSFKEYKAFNPSIKTGTQIYYYAEFDEAAEVHGETYPLPEYSQANINIATDI
;
A
#
# COMPACT_ATOMS: atom_id res chain seq x y z
N MET A 1 -15.60 -21.54 -11.03
CA MET A 1 -15.50 -22.21 -12.34
C MET A 1 -14.88 -23.58 -12.10
N ALA A 2 -15.47 -24.63 -12.63
CA ALA A 2 -14.98 -25.99 -12.39
C ALA A 2 -13.63 -26.19 -13.06
N ASN A 3 -12.66 -26.73 -12.33
CA ASN A 3 -11.39 -27.19 -12.89
C ASN A 3 -11.70 -28.40 -13.79
N ASN A 4 -11.52 -28.25 -15.08
CA ASN A 4 -11.63 -29.38 -15.99
C ASN A 4 -10.38 -30.23 -15.88
N VAL A 5 -10.51 -31.43 -15.34
CA VAL A 5 -9.49 -32.47 -15.35
C VAL A 5 -9.83 -33.42 -16.49
N GLU A 6 -8.97 -33.49 -17.48
CA GLU A 6 -9.12 -34.43 -18.60
C GLU A 6 -8.05 -35.53 -18.45
N ILE A 7 -8.48 -36.77 -18.39
CA ILE A 7 -7.60 -37.92 -18.29
C ILE A 7 -7.52 -38.59 -19.66
N VAL A 8 -6.37 -38.52 -20.32
CA VAL A 8 -6.10 -39.20 -21.59
C VAL A 8 -5.01 -40.24 -21.36
N GLY A 9 -5.41 -41.49 -21.18
CA GLY A 9 -4.50 -42.60 -20.88
C GLY A 9 -3.85 -42.43 -19.49
N ASN A 10 -2.51 -42.50 -19.41
CA ASN A 10 -1.76 -42.28 -18.15
C ASN A 10 -1.31 -40.84 -17.94
N LEU A 11 -1.77 -39.89 -18.77
CA LEU A 11 -1.46 -38.48 -18.64
C LEU A 11 -2.63 -37.76 -17.97
N VAL A 12 -2.37 -37.13 -16.83
CA VAL A 12 -3.30 -36.21 -16.16
C VAL A 12 -2.95 -34.80 -16.59
N SER A 13 -3.80 -34.20 -17.40
CA SER A 13 -3.70 -32.78 -17.71
C SER A 13 -4.54 -31.99 -16.71
N VAL A 14 -3.90 -31.17 -15.90
CA VAL A 14 -4.59 -30.25 -15.01
C VAL A 14 -4.55 -28.86 -15.66
N GLN A 15 -5.69 -28.37 -16.10
CA GLN A 15 -5.82 -26.98 -16.50
C GLN A 15 -5.97 -26.13 -15.23
N PHE A 16 -4.92 -25.39 -14.90
CA PHE A 16 -5.02 -24.36 -13.87
C PHE A 16 -5.95 -23.26 -14.36
N ALA A 17 -6.82 -22.79 -13.46
CA ALA A 17 -7.66 -21.63 -13.75
C ALA A 17 -6.78 -20.49 -14.27
N THR A 18 -7.20 -19.85 -15.35
CA THR A 18 -6.50 -18.70 -15.91
C THR A 18 -6.36 -17.65 -14.80
N GLN A 19 -5.14 -17.27 -14.51
CA GLN A 19 -4.86 -16.27 -13.49
C GLN A 19 -5.61 -14.99 -13.83
N VAL A 20 -6.55 -14.60 -12.98
CA VAL A 20 -7.28 -13.34 -13.17
C VAL A 20 -6.36 -12.21 -12.68
N THR A 21 -5.68 -11.60 -13.63
CA THR A 21 -4.93 -10.37 -13.33
C THR A 21 -5.91 -9.30 -12.86
N PRO A 22 -5.66 -8.61 -11.75
CA PRO A 22 -6.50 -7.53 -11.28
C PRO A 22 -6.69 -6.48 -12.37
N TYR A 23 -7.91 -6.09 -12.58
CA TYR A 23 -8.28 -5.15 -13.62
C TYR A 23 -8.48 -3.76 -13.02
N PHE A 24 -7.71 -2.78 -13.47
CA PHE A 24 -7.81 -1.41 -12.95
C PHE A 24 -8.78 -0.60 -13.81
N ILE A 25 -9.96 -0.28 -13.25
CA ILE A 25 -11.02 0.41 -13.98
C ILE A 25 -11.14 1.85 -13.49
N GLU A 26 -11.09 2.77 -14.43
CA GLU A 26 -11.39 4.17 -14.21
C GLU A 26 -12.91 4.43 -14.30
N LYS A 27 -13.55 4.84 -13.20
CA LYS A 27 -14.96 5.24 -13.24
C LYS A 27 -15.09 6.69 -13.67
N LYS A 28 -15.84 6.93 -14.76
CA LYS A 28 -16.00 8.25 -15.38
C LYS A 28 -16.56 9.34 -14.45
N ASN A 29 -17.43 8.95 -13.49
CA ASN A 29 -18.11 9.88 -12.60
C ASN A 29 -17.47 10.03 -11.22
N LYS A 30 -16.33 9.40 -10.99
CA LYS A 30 -15.58 9.46 -9.72
C LYS A 30 -14.25 10.16 -9.98
N GLY A 31 -13.79 10.96 -9.01
CA GLY A 31 -12.49 11.65 -9.09
C GLY A 31 -11.29 10.72 -8.90
N TYR A 32 -11.51 9.49 -8.46
CA TYR A 32 -10.47 8.50 -8.17
C TYR A 32 -10.54 7.29 -9.10
N ILE A 33 -9.43 6.56 -9.17
CA ILE A 33 -9.27 5.31 -9.91
C ILE A 33 -9.51 4.14 -8.97
N LEU A 34 -10.25 3.13 -9.39
CA LEU A 34 -10.53 1.95 -8.59
C LEU A 34 -9.28 1.08 -8.44
N PHE A 35 -9.06 0.52 -7.27
CA PHE A 35 -8.02 -0.48 -7.04
C PHE A 35 -8.60 -1.89 -7.21
N GLY A 36 -8.39 -2.47 -8.39
CA GLY A 36 -9.09 -3.66 -8.86
C GLY A 36 -10.44 -3.33 -9.51
N ALA A 37 -11.10 -4.33 -10.09
CA ALA A 37 -12.33 -4.17 -10.87
C ALA A 37 -13.49 -3.56 -10.07
N ASP A 38 -13.59 -3.92 -8.80
CA ASP A 38 -14.64 -3.52 -7.86
C ASP A 38 -14.16 -2.60 -6.73
N ASN A 39 -12.90 -2.10 -6.80
CA ASN A 39 -12.24 -1.34 -5.75
C ASN A 39 -11.94 -2.13 -4.46
N ASN A 40 -12.06 -3.44 -4.46
CA ASN A 40 -11.94 -4.30 -3.29
C ASN A 40 -10.63 -5.11 -3.24
N TYR A 41 -9.77 -4.98 -4.26
CA TYR A 41 -8.50 -5.72 -4.33
C TYR A 41 -7.63 -5.57 -3.06
N PRO A 42 -7.47 -4.37 -2.45
CA PRO A 42 -6.70 -4.27 -1.20
C PRO A 42 -7.32 -5.03 -0.02
N ALA A 43 -8.66 -5.14 0.04
CA ALA A 43 -9.31 -5.94 1.08
C ALA A 43 -9.05 -7.44 0.85
N PHE A 44 -9.07 -7.90 -0.39
CA PHE A 44 -8.70 -9.27 -0.75
C PHE A 44 -7.25 -9.59 -0.34
N VAL A 45 -6.28 -8.73 -0.66
CA VAL A 45 -4.88 -8.91 -0.22
C VAL A 45 -4.75 -9.00 1.30
N LEU A 46 -5.49 -8.17 2.03
CA LEU A 46 -5.49 -8.20 3.49
C LEU A 46 -6.16 -9.46 4.05
N SER A 47 -7.18 -10.01 3.40
CA SER A 47 -7.79 -11.28 3.82
C SER A 47 -6.80 -12.43 3.63
N LEU A 48 -6.11 -12.53 2.51
CA LEU A 48 -5.06 -13.53 2.30
C LEU A 48 -3.98 -13.46 3.40
N TYR A 49 -3.52 -12.25 3.72
CA TYR A 49 -2.53 -12.05 4.77
C TYR A 49 -3.03 -12.50 6.15
N LYS A 50 -4.31 -12.30 6.44
CA LYS A 50 -4.92 -12.57 7.74
C LYS A 50 -5.33 -14.04 7.87
N ASP A 51 -5.93 -14.60 6.81
CA ASP A 51 -6.66 -15.85 6.87
C ASP A 51 -5.79 -17.06 6.45
N HIS A 52 -4.64 -16.81 5.79
CA HIS A 52 -3.65 -17.83 5.43
C HIS A 52 -2.38 -17.71 6.31
N PRO A 53 -2.18 -18.61 7.30
CA PRO A 53 -1.12 -18.48 8.30
C PRO A 53 0.30 -18.45 7.72
N GLU A 54 0.59 -19.35 6.75
CA GLU A 54 1.90 -19.47 6.12
C GLU A 54 2.23 -18.22 5.32
N HIS A 55 1.30 -17.74 4.50
CA HIS A 55 1.45 -16.48 3.76
C HIS A 55 1.67 -15.30 4.71
N GLY A 56 0.86 -15.21 5.77
CA GLY A 56 1.02 -14.17 6.78
C GLY A 56 2.37 -14.23 7.49
N ALA A 57 2.90 -15.43 7.75
CA ALA A 57 4.21 -15.62 8.35
C ALA A 57 5.34 -15.19 7.40
N ILE A 58 5.25 -15.53 6.11
CA ILE A 58 6.23 -15.14 5.09
C ILE A 58 6.28 -13.61 4.94
N VAL A 59 5.14 -12.96 4.79
CA VAL A 59 5.06 -11.48 4.68
C VAL A 59 5.65 -10.81 5.93
N LYS A 60 5.35 -11.33 7.13
CA LYS A 60 5.94 -10.83 8.39
C LYS A 60 7.47 -11.01 8.42
N ALA A 61 7.97 -12.17 8.00
CA ALA A 61 9.40 -12.45 7.98
C ALA A 61 10.13 -11.53 6.99
N LYS A 62 9.62 -11.38 5.76
CA LYS A 62 10.17 -10.47 4.74
C LYS A 62 10.17 -9.03 5.23
N SER A 63 9.07 -8.54 5.79
CA SER A 63 8.99 -7.17 6.31
C SER A 63 9.97 -6.89 7.46
N LYS A 64 10.20 -7.87 8.33
CA LYS A 64 11.21 -7.77 9.39
C LYS A 64 12.63 -7.83 8.84
N TYR A 65 12.87 -8.66 7.83
CA TYR A 65 14.16 -8.71 7.14
C TYR A 65 14.50 -7.37 6.48
N LEU A 66 13.53 -6.77 5.78
CA LEU A 66 13.65 -5.45 5.17
C LEU A 66 13.88 -4.35 6.22
N PHE A 67 13.18 -4.39 7.34
CA PHE A 67 13.40 -3.48 8.46
C PHE A 67 14.79 -3.61 9.07
N GLY A 68 15.32 -4.82 9.15
CA GLY A 68 16.66 -5.13 9.66
C GLY A 68 16.86 -4.64 11.09
N LYS A 69 17.86 -3.77 11.28
CA LYS A 69 18.18 -3.16 12.58
C LYS A 69 17.52 -1.79 12.79
N GLY A 70 16.64 -1.40 11.88
CA GLY A 70 16.02 -0.07 11.87
C GLY A 70 16.98 1.06 11.50
N LEU A 71 16.45 2.27 11.59
CA LEU A 71 17.21 3.50 11.32
C LEU A 71 18.05 3.87 12.53
N ARG A 72 19.29 4.28 12.30
CA ARG A 72 20.23 4.69 13.35
C ARG A 72 20.98 5.93 12.93
N VAL A 73 21.32 6.76 13.88
CA VAL A 73 22.23 7.87 13.65
C VAL A 73 23.65 7.30 13.49
N LYS A 74 24.33 7.67 12.41
CA LYS A 74 25.75 7.34 12.22
C LYS A 74 26.55 8.17 13.20
N ASN A 75 27.46 7.54 13.92
CA ASN A 75 28.30 8.22 14.93
C ASN A 75 29.49 8.97 14.27
N GLU A 76 29.16 9.87 13.36
CA GLU A 76 30.11 10.71 12.62
C GLU A 76 29.58 12.15 12.59
N GLY A 77 30.45 13.11 12.89
CA GLY A 77 30.12 14.53 12.90
C GLY A 77 30.28 15.20 14.26
N SER A 78 29.92 16.46 14.35
CA SER A 78 29.96 17.20 15.60
C SER A 78 28.91 16.74 16.60
N THR A 79 29.12 16.95 17.88
CA THR A 79 28.14 16.64 18.95
C THR A 79 26.79 17.32 18.68
N VAL A 80 26.80 18.54 18.13
CA VAL A 80 25.59 19.29 17.79
C VAL A 80 24.84 18.63 16.64
N ASP A 81 25.53 18.14 15.62
CA ASP A 81 24.89 17.49 14.48
C ASP A 81 24.33 16.12 14.86
N LEU A 82 25.05 15.37 15.70
CA LEU A 82 24.57 14.12 16.27
C LEU A 82 23.29 14.32 17.09
N ALA A 83 23.24 15.37 17.91
CA ALA A 83 22.05 15.70 18.70
C ALA A 83 20.86 16.07 17.81
N LYS A 84 21.07 16.85 16.74
CA LYS A 84 20.03 17.19 15.75
C LYS A 84 19.54 15.95 15.03
N ALA A 85 20.43 15.09 14.55
CA ALA A 85 20.09 13.83 13.88
C ALA A 85 19.30 12.88 14.79
N ALA A 86 19.73 12.75 16.05
CA ALA A 86 19.01 11.96 17.05
C ALA A 86 17.62 12.53 17.31
N ASN A 87 17.49 13.86 17.51
CA ASN A 87 16.22 14.51 17.68
C ASN A 87 15.29 14.29 16.48
N PHE A 88 15.79 14.40 15.26
CA PHE A 88 15.02 14.09 14.05
C PHE A 88 14.56 12.63 14.04
N LEU A 89 15.46 11.67 14.33
CA LEU A 89 15.14 10.25 14.32
C LEU A 89 14.04 9.87 15.32
N TYR A 90 14.06 10.48 16.52
CA TYR A 90 13.09 10.18 17.57
C TYR A 90 11.79 10.93 17.45
N ASN A 91 11.68 11.92 16.57
CA ASN A 91 10.52 12.79 16.43
C ASN A 91 10.02 12.84 14.97
N ALA A 92 9.49 11.73 14.46
CA ALA A 92 8.83 11.72 13.14
C ALA A 92 7.47 12.45 13.19
N ASN A 93 6.77 12.29 14.30
CA ASN A 93 5.56 13.01 14.64
C ASN A 93 5.38 13.03 16.17
N ARG A 94 4.33 13.70 16.67
CA ARG A 94 4.02 13.85 18.10
C ARG A 94 3.79 12.53 18.86
N PHE A 95 3.67 11.38 18.18
CA PHE A 95 3.35 10.08 18.77
C PHE A 95 4.42 9.02 18.52
N ASN A 96 5.21 9.15 17.43
CA ASN A 96 6.04 8.08 16.92
C ASN A 96 7.41 8.60 16.46
N ASP A 97 8.40 7.74 16.55
CA ASP A 97 9.72 7.91 15.96
C ASP A 97 9.76 7.44 14.47
N TRP A 98 10.88 7.67 13.81
CA TRP A 98 11.07 7.24 12.44
C TRP A 98 11.20 5.71 12.30
N ASN A 99 11.60 4.99 13.33
CA ASN A 99 11.65 3.53 13.27
C ASN A 99 10.26 2.94 13.20
N PHE A 100 9.29 3.51 13.93
CA PHE A 100 7.89 3.11 13.79
C PHE A 100 7.35 3.36 12.38
N ILE A 101 7.64 4.54 11.80
CA ILE A 101 7.24 4.86 10.41
C ILE A 101 7.86 3.86 9.43
N TYR A 102 9.16 3.58 9.59
CA TYR A 102 9.91 2.69 8.73
C TYR A 102 9.41 1.24 8.82
N GLU A 103 9.13 0.72 10.01
CA GLU A 103 8.55 -0.62 10.18
C GLU A 103 7.20 -0.76 9.48
N ARG A 104 6.33 0.25 9.62
CA ARG A 104 5.04 0.30 8.90
C ARG A 104 5.21 0.38 7.39
N THR A 105 6.20 1.11 6.94
CA THR A 105 6.56 1.22 5.53
C THR A 105 7.02 -0.12 4.96
N CYS A 106 7.93 -0.82 5.64
CA CYS A 106 8.38 -2.15 5.23
C CYS A 106 7.21 -3.13 5.11
N LYS A 107 6.31 -3.13 6.08
CA LYS A 107 5.12 -3.99 6.04
C LYS A 107 4.17 -3.64 4.89
N SER A 108 3.94 -2.36 4.65
CA SER A 108 3.09 -1.89 3.56
C SER A 108 3.69 -2.27 2.20
N PHE A 109 5.00 -2.12 2.06
CA PHE A 109 5.74 -2.48 0.86
C PHE A 109 5.62 -3.98 0.53
N GLU A 110 5.84 -4.86 1.51
CA GLU A 110 5.69 -6.30 1.32
C GLU A 110 4.25 -6.73 0.98
N LEU A 111 3.25 -6.00 1.46
CA LEU A 111 1.85 -6.31 1.18
C LEU A 111 1.37 -5.81 -0.18
N PHE A 112 1.90 -4.67 -0.66
CA PHE A 112 1.30 -3.94 -1.78
C PHE A 112 2.30 -3.44 -2.82
N ASN A 113 3.60 -3.69 -2.68
CA ASN A 113 4.67 -3.03 -3.45
C ASN A 113 4.57 -1.50 -3.41
N GLY A 114 4.08 -0.97 -2.31
CA GLY A 114 3.93 0.46 -2.16
C GLY A 114 3.61 0.89 -0.74
N PHE A 115 3.76 2.18 -0.50
CA PHE A 115 3.41 2.80 0.78
C PHE A 115 2.96 4.24 0.58
N ALA A 116 2.31 4.78 1.60
CA ALA A 116 1.90 6.17 1.60
C ALA A 116 2.13 6.80 2.98
N TRP A 117 2.60 8.05 2.98
CA TRP A 117 2.77 8.87 4.16
C TRP A 117 1.95 10.14 4.05
N GLN A 118 1.29 10.49 5.12
CA GLN A 118 0.70 11.81 5.28
C GLN A 118 1.75 12.75 5.87
N ILE A 119 2.02 13.85 5.19
CA ILE A 119 2.96 14.88 5.61
C ILE A 119 2.15 16.11 6.00
N VAL A 120 2.26 16.53 7.26
CA VAL A 120 1.53 17.64 7.83
C VAL A 120 2.51 18.76 8.16
N TRP A 121 2.46 19.86 7.43
CA TRP A 121 3.30 21.01 7.69
C TRP A 121 2.77 21.84 8.85
N ASN A 122 3.67 22.37 9.65
CA ASN A 122 3.31 23.39 10.66
C ASN A 122 2.90 24.72 9.97
N ALA A 123 2.22 25.58 10.71
CA ALA A 123 1.72 26.84 10.18
C ALA A 123 2.83 27.77 9.61
N GLY A 124 4.04 27.65 10.13
CA GLY A 124 5.20 28.44 9.68
C GLY A 124 5.99 27.82 8.52
N GLY A 125 5.65 26.62 8.06
CA GLY A 125 6.39 25.93 6.98
C GLY A 125 7.84 25.57 7.32
N THR A 126 8.21 25.60 8.61
CA THR A 126 9.57 25.35 9.10
C THR A 126 9.80 23.91 9.54
N GLY A 127 8.72 23.16 9.79
CA GLY A 127 8.74 21.78 10.22
C GLY A 127 7.50 21.02 9.73
N PHE A 128 7.60 19.72 9.77
CA PHE A 128 6.52 18.82 9.38
C PHE A 128 6.49 17.58 10.28
N GLU A 129 5.34 16.94 10.34
CA GLU A 129 5.13 15.63 10.93
C GLU A 129 4.79 14.63 9.83
N VAL A 130 5.24 13.38 10.00
CA VAL A 130 4.96 12.28 9.07
C VAL A 130 4.13 11.20 9.76
N PHE A 131 3.04 10.82 9.14
CA PHE A 131 2.17 9.74 9.60
C PHE A 131 2.08 8.65 8.53
N PRO A 132 2.31 7.38 8.88
CA PRO A 132 2.14 6.29 7.92
C PRO A 132 0.65 6.08 7.67
N LEU A 133 0.25 6.11 6.41
CA LEU A 133 -1.10 5.77 5.99
C LEU A 133 -1.21 4.27 5.65
N LEU A 134 -2.37 3.70 5.86
CA LEU A 134 -2.68 2.38 5.32
C LEU A 134 -2.82 2.49 3.81
N PHE A 135 -1.91 1.86 3.07
CA PHE A 135 -1.90 1.90 1.60
C PHE A 135 -3.23 1.41 1.00
N SER A 136 -3.84 0.39 1.63
CA SER A 136 -5.17 -0.12 1.28
C SER A 136 -6.28 0.93 1.33
N LYS A 137 -6.07 2.02 2.08
CA LYS A 137 -7.04 3.12 2.25
C LYS A 137 -6.80 4.30 1.32
N VAL A 138 -5.75 4.27 0.50
CA VAL A 138 -5.40 5.33 -0.45
C VAL A 138 -5.83 4.94 -1.86
N ARG A 139 -6.36 5.89 -2.61
CA ARG A 139 -6.65 5.76 -4.04
C ARG A 139 -5.99 6.89 -4.82
N LYS A 140 -5.48 6.58 -6.00
CA LYS A 140 -4.99 7.60 -6.95
C LYS A 140 -6.16 8.34 -7.56
N GLY A 141 -6.03 9.65 -7.68
CA GLY A 141 -6.96 10.45 -8.44
C GLY A 141 -6.76 10.28 -9.95
N LYS A 142 -7.79 10.62 -10.74
CA LYS A 142 -7.66 10.74 -12.19
C LYS A 142 -6.71 11.87 -12.57
N GLU A 143 -6.75 12.93 -11.80
CA GLU A 143 -5.83 14.05 -11.91
C GLU A 143 -4.47 13.65 -11.33
N LYS A 144 -3.41 13.86 -12.11
CA LYS A 144 -2.05 13.54 -11.66
C LYS A 144 -1.70 14.35 -10.40
N GLY A 145 -1.16 13.66 -9.39
CA GLY A 145 -0.78 14.30 -8.14
C GLY A 145 -1.94 14.54 -7.17
N VAL A 146 -3.10 13.94 -7.40
CA VAL A 146 -4.23 13.91 -6.47
C VAL A 146 -4.40 12.52 -5.91
N TYR A 147 -4.66 12.44 -4.61
CA TYR A 147 -4.90 11.19 -3.88
C TYR A 147 -6.13 11.33 -2.98
N TYR A 148 -6.84 10.23 -2.82
CA TYR A 148 -8.01 10.16 -1.95
C TYR A 148 -7.77 9.15 -0.85
N TYR A 149 -8.09 9.52 0.37
CA TYR A 149 -8.07 8.64 1.54
C TYR A 149 -9.50 8.40 2.03
N CYS A 150 -9.83 7.16 2.35
CA CYS A 150 -11.08 6.82 3.02
C CYS A 150 -10.89 5.55 3.85
N ASP A 151 -11.46 5.50 5.04
CA ASP A 151 -11.46 4.29 5.89
C ASP A 151 -12.44 3.24 5.39
N ALA A 152 -13.48 3.67 4.70
CA ALA A 152 -14.62 2.85 4.29
C ALA A 152 -14.70 2.62 2.78
N TRP A 153 -13.62 2.20 2.13
CA TRP A 153 -13.65 1.71 0.75
C TRP A 153 -14.42 0.39 0.62
N THR A 154 -14.40 -0.41 1.68
CA THR A 154 -15.09 -1.69 1.81
C THR A 154 -16.05 -1.57 2.99
N LYS A 155 -17.24 -2.10 2.85
CA LYS A 155 -18.25 -2.19 3.93
C LYS A 155 -17.90 -3.30 4.93
N GLU A 156 -18.62 -3.36 6.04
CA GLU A 156 -18.45 -4.38 7.07
C GLU A 156 -18.73 -5.80 6.55
N ASP A 157 -19.61 -5.94 5.58
CA ASP A 157 -19.96 -7.20 4.91
C ASP A 157 -18.89 -7.67 3.88
N GLY A 158 -17.78 -6.95 3.76
CA GLY A 158 -16.69 -7.24 2.81
C GLY A 158 -16.97 -6.76 1.39
N THR A 159 -18.14 -6.18 1.09
CA THR A 159 -18.45 -5.66 -0.23
C THR A 159 -17.88 -4.26 -0.45
N ALA A 160 -17.67 -3.89 -1.71
CA ALA A 160 -17.18 -2.56 -2.05
C ALA A 160 -18.21 -1.47 -1.69
N ASN A 161 -17.74 -0.39 -1.07
CA ASN A 161 -18.57 0.77 -0.82
C ASN A 161 -18.78 1.55 -2.11
N THR A 162 -20.03 1.68 -2.55
CA THR A 162 -20.38 2.39 -3.77
C THR A 162 -20.40 3.92 -3.62
N MET A 163 -20.42 4.42 -2.39
CA MET A 163 -20.48 5.86 -2.06
C MET A 163 -19.46 6.25 -0.97
N PRO A 164 -18.17 5.93 -1.13
CA PRO A 164 -17.16 6.26 -0.11
C PRO A 164 -17.03 7.77 0.12
N GLU A 165 -17.36 8.59 -0.87
CA GLU A 165 -17.34 10.05 -0.79
C GLU A 165 -18.33 10.64 0.23
N LYS A 166 -19.31 9.86 0.67
CA LYS A 166 -20.22 10.26 1.76
C LYS A 166 -19.68 9.96 3.15
N HIS A 167 -18.59 9.20 3.24
CA HIS A 167 -18.00 8.84 4.52
C HIS A 167 -17.17 10.01 5.12
N PRO A 168 -17.27 10.31 6.42
CA PRO A 168 -16.56 11.43 7.06
C PRO A 168 -15.03 11.40 6.91
N SER A 169 -14.44 10.21 6.74
CA SER A 169 -13.00 10.05 6.53
C SER A 169 -12.57 10.28 5.08
N PHE A 170 -13.50 10.44 4.14
CA PHE A 170 -13.15 10.69 2.74
C PHE A 170 -12.53 12.07 2.59
N LYS A 171 -11.27 12.09 2.17
CA LYS A 171 -10.50 13.33 2.00
C LYS A 171 -9.65 13.28 0.74
N GLU A 172 -9.58 14.41 0.07
CA GLU A 172 -8.67 14.65 -1.03
C GLU A 172 -7.37 15.28 -0.53
N TYR A 173 -6.26 14.83 -1.09
CA TYR A 173 -4.92 15.35 -0.78
C TYR A 173 -4.13 15.57 -2.08
N LYS A 174 -3.25 16.57 -2.06
CA LYS A 174 -2.25 16.76 -3.11
C LYS A 174 -1.01 15.92 -2.84
N ALA A 175 -0.31 15.57 -3.92
CA ALA A 175 1.00 14.92 -3.83
C ALA A 175 1.98 15.79 -3.06
N PHE A 176 2.89 15.15 -2.34
CA PHE A 176 3.98 15.83 -1.67
C PHE A 176 4.83 16.64 -2.67
N ASN A 177 4.99 17.91 -2.36
CA ASN A 177 5.87 18.83 -3.07
C ASN A 177 6.72 19.58 -2.05
N PRO A 178 8.05 19.36 -2.02
CA PRO A 178 8.94 19.99 -1.04
C PRO A 178 9.00 21.52 -1.15
N SER A 179 8.59 22.08 -2.29
CA SER A 179 8.51 23.53 -2.49
C SER A 179 7.26 24.16 -1.86
N ILE A 180 6.22 23.35 -1.56
CA ILE A 180 4.97 23.81 -0.96
C ILE A 180 4.95 23.35 0.50
N LYS A 181 5.36 24.23 1.39
CA LYS A 181 5.53 23.94 2.83
C LYS A 181 4.29 24.32 3.65
N THR A 182 3.11 23.94 3.17
CA THR A 182 1.83 24.28 3.83
C THR A 182 0.84 23.14 3.77
N GLY A 183 -0.05 23.07 4.74
CA GLY A 183 -1.17 22.13 4.79
C GLY A 183 -0.75 20.68 4.94
N THR A 184 -1.58 19.81 4.41
CA THR A 184 -1.39 18.36 4.45
C THR A 184 -1.25 17.79 3.05
N GLN A 185 -0.23 16.97 2.84
CA GLN A 185 0.11 16.36 1.55
C GLN A 185 0.31 14.87 1.72
N ILE A 186 0.24 14.10 0.63
CA ILE A 186 0.56 12.67 0.63
C ILE A 186 1.85 12.42 -0.17
N TYR A 187 2.82 11.77 0.47
CA TYR A 187 3.90 11.11 -0.23
C TYR A 187 3.44 9.69 -0.56
N TYR A 188 3.31 9.40 -1.83
CA TYR A 188 2.86 8.10 -2.34
C TYR A 188 3.98 7.47 -3.16
N TYR A 189 4.38 6.27 -2.76
CA TYR A 189 5.35 5.46 -3.48
C TYR A 189 4.70 4.17 -3.93
N ALA A 190 4.93 3.79 -5.17
CA ALA A 190 4.50 2.53 -5.76
C ALA A 190 5.61 2.03 -6.67
N GLU A 191 6.00 0.79 -6.51
CA GLU A 191 6.96 0.11 -7.36
C GLU A 191 6.22 -0.78 -8.32
N PHE A 192 6.52 -0.63 -9.60
CA PHE A 192 5.95 -1.40 -10.68
C PHE A 192 7.04 -2.29 -11.26
N ASP A 193 6.67 -3.49 -11.67
CA ASP A 193 7.53 -4.31 -12.51
C ASP A 193 7.47 -3.81 -13.97
N GLU A 194 8.39 -4.29 -14.80
CA GLU A 194 8.49 -3.88 -16.20
C GLU A 194 7.21 -4.23 -16.99
N ALA A 195 6.55 -5.35 -16.68
CA ALA A 195 5.31 -5.75 -17.32
C ALA A 195 4.15 -4.81 -16.95
N ALA A 196 4.05 -4.40 -15.69
CA ALA A 196 3.05 -3.44 -15.21
C ALA A 196 3.23 -2.07 -15.85
N GLU A 197 4.46 -1.60 -16.01
CA GLU A 197 4.75 -0.34 -16.70
C GLU A 197 4.30 -0.37 -18.17
N VAL A 198 4.56 -1.46 -18.87
CA VAL A 198 4.15 -1.64 -20.28
C VAL A 198 2.63 -1.65 -20.43
N HIS A 199 1.91 -2.24 -19.47
CA HIS A 199 0.45 -2.29 -19.48
C HIS A 199 -0.22 -1.04 -18.91
N GLY A 200 0.55 -0.07 -18.42
CA GLY A 200 0.03 1.20 -17.88
C GLY A 200 -0.80 1.01 -16.62
N GLU A 201 -0.44 0.06 -15.77
CA GLU A 201 -1.13 -0.19 -14.52
C GLU A 201 -1.09 1.02 -13.59
N THR A 202 -2.19 1.27 -12.91
CA THR A 202 -2.33 2.42 -12.01
C THR A 202 -1.82 2.13 -10.60
N TYR A 203 -1.97 0.89 -10.15
CA TYR A 203 -1.55 0.43 -8.82
C TYR A 203 -0.52 -0.68 -8.93
N PRO A 204 0.44 -0.74 -8.00
CA PRO A 204 1.40 -1.82 -7.96
C PRO A 204 0.72 -3.12 -7.50
N LEU A 205 1.24 -4.23 -7.99
CA LEU A 205 0.87 -5.55 -7.53
C LEU A 205 2.01 -6.11 -6.65
N PRO A 206 1.69 -6.79 -5.54
CA PRO A 206 2.71 -7.45 -4.75
C PRO A 206 3.38 -8.57 -5.57
N GLU A 207 4.66 -8.85 -5.30
CA GLU A 207 5.42 -9.90 -6.01
C GLU A 207 4.75 -11.28 -5.95
N TYR A 208 4.04 -11.57 -4.87
CA TYR A 208 3.30 -12.82 -4.72
C TYR A 208 1.93 -12.84 -5.42
N SER A 209 1.57 -11.80 -6.15
CA SER A 209 0.26 -11.68 -6.82
C SER A 209 -0.06 -12.87 -7.73
N GLN A 210 0.96 -13.46 -8.34
CA GLN A 210 0.83 -14.65 -9.18
C GLN A 210 0.42 -15.91 -8.38
N ALA A 211 0.71 -15.96 -7.09
CA ALA A 211 0.35 -17.05 -6.19
C ALA A 211 -1.02 -16.86 -5.51
N ASN A 212 -1.66 -15.69 -5.68
CA ASN A 212 -2.89 -15.34 -4.95
C ASN A 212 -4.02 -16.36 -5.10
N ILE A 213 -4.17 -16.97 -6.27
CA ILE A 213 -5.20 -17.99 -6.50
C ILE A 213 -4.90 -19.24 -5.67
N ASN A 214 -3.65 -19.71 -5.67
CA ASN A 214 -3.25 -20.89 -4.89
C ASN A 214 -3.40 -20.62 -3.40
N ILE A 215 -2.95 -19.45 -2.93
CA ILE A 215 -3.11 -19.04 -1.53
C ILE A 215 -4.60 -18.98 -1.14
N ALA A 216 -5.47 -18.46 -2.01
CA ALA A 216 -6.90 -18.38 -1.74
C ALA A 216 -7.62 -19.73 -1.75
N THR A 217 -7.08 -20.74 -2.41
CA THR A 217 -7.66 -22.11 -2.45
C THR A 217 -7.26 -22.96 -1.25
N ASP A 218 -6.22 -22.57 -0.52
CA ASP A 218 -5.73 -23.27 0.67
C ASP A 218 -6.42 -22.82 1.97
N ILE A 219 -7.37 -21.86 1.88
CA ILE A 219 -8.23 -21.41 2.98
C ILE A 219 -9.53 -22.19 2.99
#